data_3676d7d084d45ee9ca799fcb3cd043a6
#
_entry.id   3676d7d084d45ee9ca799fcb3cd043a6
#
_cell.length_a   1.000
_cell.length_b   1.000
_cell.length_c   1.000
_cell.angle_alpha   90.00
_cell.angle_beta   90.00
_cell.angle_gamma   90.00
#
_symmetry.space_group_name_H-M   'P 1'
#
loop_
_entity.id
_entity.type
_entity.pdbx_description
1 polymer ?
#
loop_
_entity_poly.entity_id
_entity_poly.type
_entity_poly.pdbx_seq_one_letter_code
_entity_poly.pdbx_strand_id
1 'polypeptide(L)'
;RRPPRSTLFPYTTLFRSVRHEWGDDAYKAMKAVKELFDPQGLLNPGVIFNDDPQCHIKNFKPLPLLVMSDKRQATSLVADKCIECGFCEVNCLSCGFTLSSRQRIVLQREISRLKQSGEDPTRLALLEKQYRYPGNQTCAGDGLCSMSCPMGINTGDLTHIIRQEALPKGSLGYKAGDFVANHFAGVKSALRPVLSLANFGHSLLGTKAMSGITKGLHNALGIPLWTPAMPKSYQLQATELQATSTMQHNSAALVARSL
;
A
#
# COMPACT_ATOMS: atom_id res chain seq x y z
N ARG A 1 19.67 34.33 20.84
CA ARG A 1 19.34 32.95 21.20
C ARG A 1 18.65 32.34 19.96
N ARG A 2 19.26 31.36 19.32
CA ARG A 2 18.64 30.60 18.23
C ARG A 2 17.42 29.84 18.79
N PRO A 3 16.26 29.89 18.14
CA PRO A 3 15.14 29.06 18.55
C PRO A 3 15.52 27.57 18.42
N PRO A 4 14.99 26.67 19.27
CA PRO A 4 15.27 25.25 19.18
C PRO A 4 14.84 24.74 17.81
N ARG A 5 15.73 24.01 17.13
CA ARG A 5 15.43 23.35 15.86
C ARG A 5 14.31 22.37 16.10
N SER A 6 13.11 22.71 15.68
CA SER A 6 11.99 21.79 15.66
C SER A 6 12.30 20.72 14.61
N THR A 7 12.54 19.50 15.04
CA THR A 7 12.79 18.34 14.19
C THR A 7 11.54 17.86 13.45
N LEU A 8 10.40 18.54 13.62
CA LEU A 8 9.11 18.11 13.12
C LEU A 8 8.62 18.84 11.85
N PHE A 9 9.38 19.81 11.35
CA PHE A 9 8.98 20.51 10.13
C PHE A 9 9.91 20.19 8.98
N PRO A 10 9.38 19.84 7.80
CA PRO A 10 10.20 19.66 6.62
C PRO A 10 10.96 20.96 6.33
N TYR A 11 12.18 20.82 5.89
CA TYR A 11 13.13 21.90 5.57
C TYR A 11 12.55 23.02 4.70
N THR A 12 11.41 22.78 4.03
CA THR A 12 10.70 23.75 3.19
C THR A 12 10.21 24.99 3.92
N THR A 13 9.91 24.92 5.22
CA THR A 13 9.52 26.11 6.00
C THR A 13 10.72 26.96 6.41
N LEU A 14 11.88 26.36 6.59
CA LEU A 14 13.13 27.09 6.88
C LEU A 14 13.59 27.94 5.68
N PHE A 15 13.40 27.45 4.46
CA PHE A 15 13.87 28.15 3.26
C PHE A 15 13.04 29.37 2.88
N ARG A 16 11.84 29.51 3.36
CA ARG A 16 10.99 30.70 3.12
C ARG A 16 11.41 31.92 3.94
N SER A 17 12.08 31.68 5.05
CA SER A 17 12.54 32.71 5.97
C SER A 17 13.98 33.09 5.74
N VAL A 18 14.63 32.65 4.65
CA VAL A 18 16.04 32.89 4.39
C VAL A 18 16.34 34.38 4.40
N ARG A 19 15.54 35.21 3.75
CA ARG A 19 15.71 36.66 3.74
C ARG A 19 15.53 37.27 5.12
N HIS A 20 14.55 36.75 5.90
CA HIS A 20 14.28 37.20 7.27
C HIS A 20 15.38 36.74 8.24
N GLU A 21 15.91 35.54 8.06
CA GLU A 21 16.91 34.92 8.95
C GLU A 21 18.34 35.47 8.69
N TRP A 22 18.68 35.66 7.42
CA TRP A 22 20.06 35.99 6.98
C TRP A 22 20.23 37.44 6.55
N GLY A 23 19.15 38.18 6.39
CA GLY A 23 19.15 39.56 5.91
C GLY A 23 19.23 39.70 4.39
N ASP A 24 18.99 40.94 3.94
CA ASP A 24 18.88 41.25 2.50
C ASP A 24 20.16 41.05 1.74
N ASP A 25 21.30 41.33 2.31
CA ASP A 25 22.61 41.26 1.63
C ASP A 25 23.02 39.79 1.38
N ALA A 26 22.88 38.95 2.40
CA ALA A 26 23.11 37.53 2.24
C ALA A 26 22.12 36.88 1.26
N TYR A 27 20.86 37.28 1.28
CA TYR A 27 19.85 36.81 0.35
C TYR A 27 20.19 37.23 -1.10
N LYS A 28 20.65 38.46 -1.33
CA LYS A 28 21.11 38.91 -2.65
C LYS A 28 22.32 38.11 -3.14
N ALA A 29 23.30 37.87 -2.26
CA ALA A 29 24.46 37.06 -2.59
C ALA A 29 24.07 35.62 -3.00
N MET A 30 23.19 34.99 -2.23
CA MET A 30 22.67 33.65 -2.56
C MET A 30 21.92 33.63 -3.90
N LYS A 31 21.13 34.67 -4.18
CA LYS A 31 20.42 34.82 -5.46
C LYS A 31 21.39 34.97 -6.62
N ALA A 32 22.42 35.77 -6.47
CA ALA A 32 23.48 35.93 -7.49
C ALA A 32 24.21 34.61 -7.77
N VAL A 33 24.50 33.80 -6.75
CA VAL A 33 25.08 32.47 -6.93
C VAL A 33 24.11 31.56 -7.69
N LYS A 34 22.82 31.57 -7.35
CA LYS A 34 21.80 30.81 -8.08
C LYS A 34 21.74 31.21 -9.55
N GLU A 35 21.72 32.49 -9.85
CA GLU A 35 21.66 33.01 -11.21
C GLU A 35 22.91 32.67 -12.04
N LEU A 36 24.09 32.61 -11.38
CA LEU A 36 25.32 32.19 -12.03
C LEU A 36 25.31 30.74 -12.47
N PHE A 37 24.79 29.83 -11.65
CA PHE A 37 24.74 28.39 -11.94
C PHE A 37 23.49 27.95 -12.70
N ASP A 38 22.43 28.71 -12.64
CA ASP A 38 21.13 28.39 -13.27
C ASP A 38 20.50 29.65 -13.89
N PRO A 39 21.14 30.23 -14.90
CA PRO A 39 20.66 31.47 -15.53
C PRO A 39 19.28 31.34 -16.19
N GLN A 40 18.87 30.11 -16.54
CA GLN A 40 17.56 29.83 -17.13
C GLN A 40 16.49 29.50 -16.08
N GLY A 41 16.84 29.37 -14.80
CA GLY A 41 15.89 29.06 -13.74
C GLY A 41 15.24 27.66 -13.81
N LEU A 42 15.95 26.67 -14.38
CA LEU A 42 15.43 25.32 -14.59
C LEU A 42 15.52 24.45 -13.34
N LEU A 43 16.49 24.71 -12.46
CA LEU A 43 16.75 23.88 -11.27
C LEU A 43 15.89 24.37 -10.09
N ASN A 44 14.91 23.59 -9.68
CA ASN A 44 14.03 23.90 -8.54
C ASN A 44 13.48 25.33 -8.55
N PRO A 45 12.76 25.76 -9.59
CA PRO A 45 12.27 27.13 -9.72
C PRO A 45 11.33 27.49 -8.54
N GLY A 46 11.54 28.67 -7.96
CA GLY A 46 10.67 29.19 -6.91
C GLY A 46 10.77 28.51 -5.53
N VAL A 47 11.76 27.64 -5.30
CA VAL A 47 11.87 26.92 -4.02
C VAL A 47 12.45 27.80 -2.90
N ILE A 48 13.61 28.42 -3.11
CA ILE A 48 14.24 29.33 -2.15
C ILE A 48 13.98 30.79 -2.54
N PHE A 49 14.16 31.08 -3.82
CA PHE A 49 13.96 32.40 -4.40
C PHE A 49 12.61 32.46 -5.09
N ASN A 50 11.64 33.13 -4.47
CA ASN A 50 10.31 33.27 -5.00
C ASN A 50 9.81 34.69 -4.72
N ASP A 51 9.45 35.39 -5.77
CA ASP A 51 8.94 36.75 -5.66
C ASP A 51 7.44 36.82 -5.28
N ASP A 52 6.75 35.65 -5.26
CA ASP A 52 5.37 35.56 -4.83
C ASP A 52 5.25 35.46 -3.30
N PRO A 53 4.78 36.51 -2.60
CA PRO A 53 4.65 36.50 -1.15
C PRO A 53 3.63 35.49 -0.64
N GLN A 54 2.72 35.04 -1.51
CA GLN A 54 1.64 34.10 -1.18
C GLN A 54 1.96 32.66 -1.61
N CYS A 55 3.15 32.36 -2.09
CA CYS A 55 3.51 31.00 -2.56
C CYS A 55 3.29 29.92 -1.49
N HIS A 56 3.30 30.30 -0.21
CA HIS A 56 3.13 29.38 0.92
C HIS A 56 1.68 28.98 1.19
N ILE A 57 0.71 29.70 0.67
CA ILE A 57 -0.73 29.43 0.82
C ILE A 57 -1.37 28.95 -0.49
N LYS A 58 -0.65 29.06 -1.59
CA LYS A 58 -1.09 28.52 -2.89
C LYS A 58 -0.83 27.02 -2.96
N ASN A 59 -1.69 26.31 -3.65
CA ASN A 59 -1.59 24.85 -3.86
C ASN A 59 -1.57 24.06 -2.54
N PHE A 60 -2.28 24.53 -1.54
CA PHE A 60 -2.46 23.78 -0.30
C PHE A 60 -3.18 22.45 -0.60
N LYS A 61 -2.86 21.41 0.16
CA LYS A 61 -3.59 20.14 0.02
C LYS A 61 -5.07 20.36 0.30
N PRO A 62 -5.98 20.00 -0.60
CA PRO A 62 -7.40 20.13 -0.34
C PRO A 62 -7.84 19.22 0.80
N LEU A 63 -8.77 19.69 1.61
CA LEU A 63 -9.46 18.92 2.64
C LEU A 63 -10.94 18.74 2.22
N PRO A 64 -11.56 17.59 2.51
CA PRO A 64 -10.99 16.34 3.03
C PRO A 64 -10.16 15.63 1.97
N LEU A 65 -9.10 14.94 2.40
CA LEU A 65 -8.12 14.35 1.49
C LEU A 65 -8.54 12.97 0.96
N LEU A 66 -9.16 12.16 1.81
CA LEU A 66 -9.68 10.85 1.42
C LEU A 66 -11.15 10.71 1.80
N VAL A 67 -11.96 10.30 0.84
CA VAL A 67 -13.36 9.93 1.05
C VAL A 67 -13.49 8.43 0.88
N MET A 68 -13.85 7.77 1.96
CA MET A 68 -14.15 6.36 2.00
C MET A 68 -15.63 6.15 2.31
N SER A 69 -16.26 5.21 1.65
CA SER A 69 -17.72 5.07 1.61
C SER A 69 -18.36 4.49 2.88
N ASP A 70 -17.59 4.06 3.89
CA ASP A 70 -18.15 3.32 5.02
C ASP A 70 -17.43 3.58 6.36
N LYS A 71 -17.93 2.98 7.43
CA LYS A 71 -17.52 3.01 8.85
C LYS A 71 -16.01 2.88 9.14
N ARG A 72 -15.18 2.71 8.09
CA ARG A 72 -13.72 2.64 8.12
C ARG A 72 -13.02 3.98 7.93
N GLN A 73 -13.75 5.05 8.12
CA GLN A 73 -13.25 6.43 8.07
C GLN A 73 -12.00 6.65 8.96
N ALA A 74 -11.85 5.82 10.01
CA ALA A 74 -10.67 5.87 10.87
C ALA A 74 -9.35 5.63 10.12
N THR A 75 -9.31 4.67 9.19
CA THR A 75 -8.10 4.38 8.41
C THR A 75 -7.81 5.48 7.39
N SER A 76 -8.84 6.07 6.76
CA SER A 76 -8.66 7.22 5.88
C SER A 76 -8.14 8.44 6.63
N LEU A 77 -8.67 8.72 7.82
CA LEU A 77 -8.20 9.80 8.69
C LEU A 77 -6.73 9.60 9.10
N VAL A 78 -6.29 8.37 9.34
CA VAL A 78 -4.88 8.07 9.61
C VAL A 78 -4.02 8.32 8.38
N ALA A 79 -4.44 7.83 7.21
CA ALA A 79 -3.72 8.04 5.95
C ALA A 79 -3.67 9.53 5.55
N ASP A 80 -4.69 10.31 5.91
CA ASP A 80 -4.72 11.75 5.67
C ASP A 80 -3.67 12.54 6.46
N LYS A 81 -3.19 12.00 7.57
CA LYS A 81 -2.07 12.56 8.32
C LYS A 81 -0.72 12.44 7.60
N CYS A 82 -0.66 11.78 6.44
CA CYS A 82 0.56 11.61 5.69
C CYS A 82 1.18 12.95 5.29
N ILE A 83 2.41 13.19 5.73
CA ILE A 83 3.19 14.39 5.44
C ILE A 83 4.06 14.26 4.18
N GLU A 84 3.93 13.14 3.46
CA GLU A 84 4.64 12.85 2.20
C GLU A 84 6.17 12.84 2.31
N CYS A 85 6.72 12.57 3.48
CA CYS A 85 8.16 12.56 3.74
C CYS A 85 8.95 11.46 3.00
N GLY A 86 8.29 10.37 2.57
CA GLY A 86 8.93 9.29 1.81
C GLY A 86 9.61 8.20 2.63
N PHE A 87 9.75 8.31 3.96
CA PHE A 87 10.46 7.30 4.77
C PHE A 87 9.88 5.89 4.67
N CYS A 88 8.60 5.76 4.37
CA CYS A 88 7.96 4.46 4.16
C CYS A 88 8.38 3.75 2.87
N GLU A 89 9.02 4.44 1.92
CA GLU A 89 9.37 3.90 0.61
C GLU A 89 10.48 2.85 0.68
N VAL A 90 11.40 2.97 1.64
CA VAL A 90 12.51 2.01 1.84
C VAL A 90 12.02 0.61 2.22
N ASN A 91 10.87 0.51 2.89
CA ASN A 91 10.27 -0.75 3.30
C ASN A 91 9.16 -1.22 2.33
N CYS A 92 8.91 -0.49 1.26
CA CYS A 92 7.87 -0.83 0.31
C CYS A 92 8.39 -1.76 -0.77
N LEU A 93 7.94 -3.03 -0.79
CA LEU A 93 8.37 -4.03 -1.76
C LEU A 93 8.09 -3.65 -3.22
N SER A 94 7.10 -2.81 -3.47
CA SER A 94 6.77 -2.34 -4.83
C SER A 94 7.45 -1.02 -5.20
N CYS A 95 8.23 -0.42 -4.31
CA CYS A 95 8.98 0.79 -4.61
C CYS A 95 10.01 0.52 -5.72
N GLY A 96 10.02 1.38 -6.73
CA GLY A 96 10.89 1.23 -7.90
C GLY A 96 10.34 0.33 -9.01
N PHE A 97 9.32 -0.50 -8.74
CA PHE A 97 8.64 -1.32 -9.76
C PHE A 97 7.31 -0.71 -10.20
N THR A 98 6.51 -0.27 -9.22
CA THR A 98 5.21 0.35 -9.42
C THR A 98 5.07 1.54 -8.47
N LEU A 99 3.92 1.72 -7.81
CA LEU A 99 3.74 2.79 -6.84
C LEU A 99 4.27 2.40 -5.46
N SER A 100 4.95 3.33 -4.82
CA SER A 100 5.32 3.23 -3.40
C SER A 100 4.12 3.50 -2.48
N SER A 101 4.27 3.19 -1.19
CA SER A 101 3.26 3.47 -0.17
C SER A 101 2.86 4.96 -0.13
N ARG A 102 3.82 5.89 -0.19
CA ARG A 102 3.55 7.33 -0.24
C ARG A 102 2.79 7.72 -1.51
N GLN A 103 3.24 7.26 -2.67
CA GLN A 103 2.60 7.55 -3.96
C GLN A 103 1.16 7.06 -4.02
N ARG A 104 0.84 5.92 -3.39
CA ARG A 104 -0.53 5.42 -3.29
C ARG A 104 -1.44 6.39 -2.54
N ILE A 105 -0.98 6.93 -1.42
CA ILE A 105 -1.75 7.92 -0.65
C ILE A 105 -1.97 9.18 -1.47
N VAL A 106 -0.93 9.71 -2.11
CA VAL A 106 -1.01 10.94 -2.92
C VAL A 106 -2.02 10.78 -4.06
N LEU A 107 -1.95 9.67 -4.79
CA LEU A 107 -2.89 9.43 -5.90
C LEU A 107 -4.33 9.21 -5.41
N GLN A 108 -4.52 8.54 -4.29
CA GLN A 108 -5.87 8.39 -3.72
C GLN A 108 -6.45 9.72 -3.23
N ARG A 109 -5.63 10.62 -2.71
CA ARG A 109 -6.06 11.98 -2.38
C ARG A 109 -6.53 12.72 -3.63
N GLU A 110 -5.78 12.66 -4.72
CA GLU A 110 -6.17 13.30 -5.97
C GLU A 110 -7.44 12.69 -6.56
N ILE A 111 -7.57 11.36 -6.57
CA ILE A 111 -8.80 10.68 -6.98
C ILE A 111 -9.99 11.13 -6.13
N SER A 112 -9.80 11.21 -4.81
CA SER A 112 -10.85 11.66 -3.89
C SER A 112 -11.21 13.12 -4.12
N ARG A 113 -10.24 13.98 -4.37
CA ARG A 113 -10.45 15.39 -4.70
C ARG A 113 -11.30 15.53 -5.96
N LEU A 114 -10.92 14.84 -7.04
CA LEU A 114 -11.65 14.88 -8.31
C LEU A 114 -13.06 14.31 -8.18
N LYS A 115 -13.28 13.29 -7.35
CA LYS A 115 -14.62 12.77 -7.05
C LYS A 115 -15.51 13.79 -6.36
N GLN A 116 -14.95 14.58 -5.45
CA GLN A 116 -15.69 15.58 -4.70
C GLN A 116 -15.95 16.84 -5.52
N SER A 117 -14.95 17.32 -6.25
CA SER A 117 -15.07 18.56 -7.03
C SER A 117 -15.86 18.37 -8.34
N GLY A 118 -15.81 17.17 -8.92
CA GLY A 118 -16.40 16.93 -10.24
C GLY A 118 -15.73 17.68 -11.39
N GLU A 119 -14.55 18.28 -11.16
CA GLU A 119 -13.91 19.20 -12.11
C GLU A 119 -13.48 18.55 -13.44
N ASP A 120 -12.92 17.33 -13.38
CA ASP A 120 -12.38 16.64 -14.55
C ASP A 120 -12.72 15.14 -14.53
N PRO A 121 -13.89 14.75 -15.04
CA PRO A 121 -14.30 13.35 -15.09
C PRO A 121 -13.38 12.47 -15.94
N THR A 122 -12.79 13.03 -16.99
CA THR A 122 -11.89 12.30 -17.91
C THR A 122 -10.61 11.93 -17.18
N ARG A 123 -10.02 12.89 -16.49
CA ARG A 123 -8.81 12.66 -15.67
C ARG A 123 -9.09 11.69 -14.53
N LEU A 124 -10.25 11.81 -13.88
CA LEU A 124 -10.66 10.88 -12.82
C LEU A 124 -10.70 9.44 -13.34
N ALA A 125 -11.41 9.19 -14.45
CA ALA A 125 -11.52 7.86 -15.04
C ALA A 125 -10.14 7.29 -15.45
N LEU A 126 -9.27 8.14 -15.99
CA LEU A 126 -7.90 7.75 -16.33
C LEU A 126 -7.10 7.36 -15.09
N LEU A 127 -7.14 8.17 -14.03
CA LEU A 127 -6.42 7.90 -12.79
C LEU A 127 -6.93 6.62 -12.10
N GLU A 128 -8.23 6.39 -12.04
CA GLU A 128 -8.80 5.16 -11.48
C GLU A 128 -8.36 3.92 -12.25
N LYS A 129 -8.41 3.99 -13.59
CA LYS A 129 -7.93 2.91 -14.46
C LYS A 129 -6.44 2.63 -14.25
N GLN A 130 -5.62 3.67 -14.24
CA GLN A 130 -4.16 3.55 -14.08
C GLN A 130 -3.78 3.12 -12.66
N TYR A 131 -4.54 3.50 -11.62
CA TYR A 131 -4.27 3.12 -10.23
C TYR A 131 -4.53 1.64 -9.97
N ARG A 132 -5.40 0.99 -10.73
CA ARG A 132 -5.88 -0.38 -10.46
C ARG A 132 -4.75 -1.38 -10.28
N TYR A 133 -3.81 -1.46 -11.19
CA TYR A 133 -2.68 -2.39 -11.09
C TYR A 133 -1.57 -1.83 -10.19
N PRO A 134 -0.90 -0.72 -10.54
CA PRO A 134 0.29 -0.28 -9.80
C PRO A 134 -0.03 0.24 -8.38
N GLY A 135 -1.22 0.76 -8.15
CA GLY A 135 -1.64 1.26 -6.84
C GLY A 135 -2.24 0.18 -5.95
N ASN A 136 -3.20 -0.58 -6.49
CA ASN A 136 -4.00 -1.49 -5.70
C ASN A 136 -3.44 -2.93 -5.70
N GLN A 137 -3.18 -3.52 -6.88
CA GLN A 137 -2.84 -4.94 -6.96
C GLN A 137 -1.41 -5.24 -6.52
N THR A 138 -0.47 -4.34 -6.73
CA THR A 138 0.96 -4.55 -6.39
C THR A 138 1.31 -4.23 -4.93
N CYS A 139 0.37 -3.79 -4.10
CA CYS A 139 0.61 -3.66 -2.67
C CYS A 139 0.60 -5.05 -2.00
N ALA A 140 1.66 -5.40 -1.29
CA ALA A 140 1.73 -6.65 -0.54
C ALA A 140 0.76 -6.68 0.66
N GLY A 141 0.35 -5.51 1.18
CA GLY A 141 -0.53 -5.40 2.34
C GLY A 141 0.12 -5.84 3.67
N ASP A 142 1.44 -5.98 3.69
CA ASP A 142 2.24 -6.50 4.80
C ASP A 142 2.41 -5.53 5.98
N GLY A 143 2.08 -4.26 5.79
CA GLY A 143 2.21 -3.22 6.83
C GLY A 143 3.64 -2.75 7.10
N LEU A 144 4.66 -3.27 6.46
CA LEU A 144 6.07 -2.90 6.70
C LEU A 144 6.33 -1.41 6.50
N CYS A 145 5.56 -0.75 5.65
CA CYS A 145 5.65 0.69 5.42
C CYS A 145 5.37 1.53 6.69
N SER A 146 4.63 1.00 7.66
CA SER A 146 4.34 1.68 8.92
C SER A 146 5.53 1.74 9.86
N MET A 147 6.48 0.81 9.74
CA MET A 147 7.65 0.72 10.63
C MET A 147 8.57 1.93 10.52
N SER A 148 8.71 2.50 9.31
CA SER A 148 9.52 3.70 9.08
C SER A 148 8.68 4.98 8.98
N CYS A 149 7.36 4.87 9.16
CA CYS A 149 6.49 6.03 9.08
C CYS A 149 6.45 6.81 10.39
N PRO A 150 6.88 8.08 10.45
CA PRO A 150 6.83 8.87 11.68
C PRO A 150 5.39 9.14 12.16
N MET A 151 4.40 8.96 11.27
CA MET A 151 2.97 9.10 11.58
C MET A 151 2.29 7.76 11.85
N GLY A 152 3.04 6.63 11.84
CA GLY A 152 2.52 5.29 12.08
C GLY A 152 1.50 4.81 11.04
N ILE A 153 1.57 5.31 9.79
CA ILE A 153 0.57 5.01 8.76
C ILE A 153 0.88 3.68 8.09
N ASN A 154 -0.08 2.74 8.18
CA ASN A 154 -0.08 1.51 7.41
C ASN A 154 -0.87 1.70 6.10
N THR A 155 -0.17 1.84 4.97
CA THR A 155 -0.81 1.96 3.66
C THR A 155 -1.46 0.64 3.20
N GLY A 156 -1.04 -0.49 3.78
CA GLY A 156 -1.67 -1.80 3.55
C GLY A 156 -3.14 -1.79 3.93
N ASP A 157 -3.50 -1.22 5.08
CA ASP A 157 -4.89 -1.13 5.54
C ASP A 157 -5.75 -0.30 4.58
N LEU A 158 -5.22 0.83 4.10
CA LEU A 158 -5.89 1.63 3.05
C LEU A 158 -6.14 0.79 1.80
N THR A 159 -5.14 0.03 1.35
CA THR A 159 -5.26 -0.82 0.16
C THR A 159 -6.28 -1.95 0.37
N HIS A 160 -6.33 -2.56 1.55
CA HIS A 160 -7.33 -3.58 1.89
C HIS A 160 -8.75 -3.03 1.83
N ILE A 161 -8.97 -1.82 2.33
CA ILE A 161 -10.27 -1.15 2.26
C ILE A 161 -10.68 -0.91 0.80
N ILE A 162 -9.77 -0.36 -0.02
CA ILE A 162 -10.03 -0.11 -1.44
C ILE A 162 -10.35 -1.42 -2.18
N ARG A 163 -9.63 -2.51 -1.90
CA ARG A 163 -9.92 -3.84 -2.47
C ARG A 163 -11.30 -4.34 -2.08
N GLN A 164 -11.67 -4.16 -0.82
CA GLN A 164 -12.98 -4.60 -0.31
C GLN A 164 -14.12 -3.78 -0.91
N GLU A 165 -13.94 -2.47 -1.09
CA GLU A 165 -14.93 -1.61 -1.75
C GLU A 165 -15.12 -1.96 -3.23
N ALA A 166 -14.04 -2.36 -3.89
CA ALA A 166 -14.09 -2.79 -5.29
C ALA A 166 -14.76 -4.16 -5.51
N LEU A 167 -15.00 -4.95 -4.45
CA LEU A 167 -15.64 -6.26 -4.57
C LEU A 167 -17.17 -6.11 -4.65
N PRO A 168 -17.81 -6.64 -5.69
CA PRO A 168 -19.26 -6.63 -5.79
C PRO A 168 -19.85 -7.61 -4.75
N LYS A 169 -20.41 -7.07 -3.67
CA LYS A 169 -20.94 -7.80 -2.51
C LYS A 169 -22.05 -8.84 -2.86
N GLY A 170 -22.65 -8.75 -4.03
CA GLY A 170 -23.67 -9.69 -4.51
C GLY A 170 -23.16 -10.80 -5.42
N SER A 171 -21.89 -10.78 -5.83
CA SER A 171 -21.34 -11.75 -6.77
C SER A 171 -21.21 -13.14 -6.16
N LEU A 172 -21.33 -14.18 -7.00
CA LEU A 172 -21.11 -15.56 -6.58
C LEU A 172 -19.70 -15.75 -5.98
N GLY A 173 -18.70 -15.09 -6.54
CA GLY A 173 -17.33 -15.14 -6.01
C GLY A 173 -17.21 -14.54 -4.60
N TYR A 174 -17.90 -13.44 -4.31
CA TYR A 174 -17.94 -12.87 -2.97
C TYR A 174 -18.60 -13.82 -1.97
N LYS A 175 -19.77 -14.37 -2.33
CA LYS A 175 -20.50 -15.33 -1.48
C LYS A 175 -19.71 -16.61 -1.22
N ALA A 176 -19.03 -17.13 -2.25
CA ALA A 176 -18.13 -18.28 -2.09
C ALA A 176 -16.93 -17.98 -1.18
N GLY A 177 -16.31 -16.82 -1.36
CA GLY A 177 -15.21 -16.37 -0.49
C GLY A 177 -15.64 -16.19 0.96
N ASP A 178 -16.78 -15.55 1.18
CA ASP A 178 -17.37 -15.36 2.52
C ASP A 178 -17.70 -16.70 3.19
N PHE A 179 -18.31 -17.64 2.45
CA PHE A 179 -18.56 -18.99 2.92
C PHE A 179 -17.27 -19.71 3.32
N VAL A 180 -16.23 -19.65 2.48
CA VAL A 180 -14.92 -20.26 2.77
C VAL A 180 -14.29 -19.62 4.02
N ALA A 181 -14.36 -18.29 4.16
CA ALA A 181 -13.80 -17.57 5.31
C ALA A 181 -14.50 -17.98 6.61
N ASN A 182 -15.83 -18.08 6.60
CA ASN A 182 -16.62 -18.44 7.78
C ASN A 182 -16.53 -19.93 8.15
N HIS A 183 -16.23 -20.81 7.17
CA HIS A 183 -16.17 -22.26 7.35
C HIS A 183 -14.77 -22.83 7.04
N PHE A 184 -13.72 -22.06 7.26
CA PHE A 184 -12.36 -22.38 6.83
C PHE A 184 -11.86 -23.75 7.32
N ALA A 185 -12.14 -24.11 8.55
CA ALA A 185 -11.75 -25.41 9.12
C ALA A 185 -12.43 -26.58 8.39
N GLY A 186 -13.72 -26.45 8.09
CA GLY A 186 -14.50 -27.45 7.34
C GLY A 186 -14.02 -27.58 5.89
N VAL A 187 -13.79 -26.45 5.22
CA VAL A 187 -13.27 -26.41 3.84
C VAL A 187 -11.88 -27.06 3.76
N LYS A 188 -11.01 -26.74 4.71
CA LYS A 188 -9.68 -27.36 4.81
C LYS A 188 -9.77 -28.89 4.99
N SER A 189 -10.71 -29.38 5.81
CA SER A 189 -10.92 -30.80 6.01
C SER A 189 -11.48 -31.48 4.74
N ALA A 190 -12.38 -30.82 4.02
CA ALA A 190 -12.92 -31.30 2.76
C ALA A 190 -11.92 -31.31 1.60
N LEU A 191 -10.96 -30.38 1.61
CA LEU A 191 -9.89 -30.35 0.59
C LEU A 191 -8.91 -31.52 0.69
N ARG A 192 -8.72 -32.10 1.87
CA ARG A 192 -7.81 -33.22 2.07
C ARG A 192 -8.13 -34.44 1.21
N PRO A 193 -9.36 -35.00 1.24
CA PRO A 193 -9.71 -36.11 0.36
C PRO A 193 -9.68 -35.74 -1.12
N VAL A 194 -10.01 -34.53 -1.50
CA VAL A 194 -9.92 -34.05 -2.89
C VAL A 194 -8.48 -34.05 -3.37
N LEU A 195 -7.53 -33.57 -2.58
CA LEU A 195 -6.09 -33.60 -2.92
C LEU A 195 -5.56 -35.03 -2.98
N SER A 196 -6.02 -35.92 -2.10
CA SER A 196 -5.65 -37.35 -2.13
C SER A 196 -6.17 -38.03 -3.40
N LEU A 197 -7.41 -37.75 -3.79
CA LEU A 197 -8.00 -38.27 -5.02
C LEU A 197 -7.30 -37.72 -6.26
N ALA A 198 -6.93 -36.45 -6.28
CA ALA A 198 -6.17 -35.84 -7.37
C ALA A 198 -4.77 -36.47 -7.50
N ASN A 199 -4.10 -36.75 -6.39
CA ASN A 199 -2.83 -37.48 -6.40
C ASN A 199 -2.96 -38.92 -6.89
N PHE A 200 -4.01 -39.63 -6.46
CA PHE A 200 -4.29 -40.97 -6.95
C PHE A 200 -4.58 -40.96 -8.46
N GLY A 201 -5.42 -40.01 -8.92
CA GLY A 201 -5.67 -39.82 -10.35
C GLY A 201 -4.40 -39.51 -11.13
N HIS A 202 -3.50 -38.72 -10.59
CA HIS A 202 -2.18 -38.47 -11.22
C HIS A 202 -1.33 -39.73 -11.31
N SER A 203 -1.34 -40.56 -10.27
CA SER A 203 -0.61 -41.83 -10.26
C SER A 203 -1.10 -42.79 -11.35
N LEU A 204 -2.38 -42.78 -11.70
CA LEU A 204 -2.98 -43.62 -12.72
C LEU A 204 -2.85 -43.05 -14.15
N LEU A 205 -3.13 -41.76 -14.31
CA LEU A 205 -3.27 -41.09 -15.61
C LEU A 205 -1.98 -40.43 -16.11
N GLY A 206 -1.05 -40.21 -15.23
CA GLY A 206 0.21 -39.50 -15.51
C GLY A 206 0.04 -37.99 -15.71
N THR A 207 1.17 -37.28 -15.78
CA THR A 207 1.24 -35.81 -15.79
C THR A 207 0.56 -35.17 -16.99
N LYS A 208 0.72 -35.76 -18.19
CA LYS A 208 0.18 -35.19 -19.44
C LYS A 208 -1.34 -35.21 -19.49
N ALA A 209 -1.97 -36.34 -19.15
CA ALA A 209 -3.41 -36.48 -19.13
C ALA A 209 -4.04 -35.58 -18.05
N MET A 210 -3.47 -35.57 -16.85
CA MET A 210 -3.95 -34.74 -15.74
C MET A 210 -3.86 -33.24 -16.07
N SER A 211 -2.79 -32.79 -16.70
CA SER A 211 -2.61 -31.41 -17.17
C SER A 211 -3.66 -31.04 -18.24
N GLY A 212 -4.02 -31.94 -19.16
CA GLY A 212 -5.05 -31.72 -20.18
C GLY A 212 -6.44 -31.57 -19.57
N ILE A 213 -6.82 -32.48 -18.68
CA ILE A 213 -8.12 -32.46 -17.98
C ILE A 213 -8.27 -31.17 -17.15
N THR A 214 -7.24 -30.82 -16.38
CA THR A 214 -7.29 -29.63 -15.51
C THR A 214 -7.26 -28.33 -16.29
N LYS A 215 -6.63 -28.27 -17.48
CA LYS A 215 -6.77 -27.12 -18.39
C LYS A 215 -8.19 -26.96 -18.91
N GLY A 216 -8.85 -28.04 -19.29
CA GLY A 216 -10.26 -28.01 -19.69
C GLY A 216 -11.18 -27.52 -18.58
N LEU A 217 -11.00 -28.03 -17.37
CA LEU A 217 -11.75 -27.60 -16.17
C LEU A 217 -11.44 -26.15 -15.77
N HIS A 218 -10.20 -25.70 -15.92
CA HIS A 218 -9.81 -24.32 -15.69
C HIS A 218 -10.56 -23.36 -16.63
N ASN A 219 -10.57 -23.69 -17.91
CA ASN A 219 -11.23 -22.86 -18.92
C ASN A 219 -12.76 -22.82 -18.75
N ALA A 220 -13.37 -23.92 -18.30
CA ALA A 220 -14.81 -24.02 -18.11
C ALA A 220 -15.30 -23.45 -16.78
N LEU A 221 -14.58 -23.68 -15.68
CA LEU A 221 -15.03 -23.43 -14.30
C LEU A 221 -14.12 -22.50 -13.51
N GLY A 222 -12.97 -22.06 -14.07
CA GLY A 222 -12.01 -21.22 -13.35
C GLY A 222 -11.28 -21.92 -12.19
N ILE A 223 -11.29 -23.26 -12.15
CA ILE A 223 -10.62 -24.04 -11.10
C ILE A 223 -9.11 -23.89 -11.23
N PRO A 224 -8.34 -23.81 -10.12
CA PRO A 224 -6.88 -23.73 -10.18
C PRO A 224 -6.27 -24.87 -11.01
N LEU A 225 -5.27 -24.53 -11.83
CA LEU A 225 -4.52 -25.52 -12.62
C LEU A 225 -3.78 -26.47 -11.70
N TRP A 226 -3.90 -27.76 -11.95
CA TRP A 226 -3.09 -28.76 -11.28
C TRP A 226 -1.65 -28.71 -11.80
N THR A 227 -0.68 -28.80 -10.89
CA THR A 227 0.74 -28.90 -11.21
C THR A 227 1.38 -30.07 -10.45
N PRO A 228 2.45 -30.70 -10.96
CA PRO A 228 3.16 -31.78 -10.27
C PRO A 228 3.74 -31.35 -8.91
N ALA A 229 3.93 -30.04 -8.71
CA ALA A 229 4.43 -29.45 -7.46
C ALA A 229 3.33 -29.29 -6.40
N MET A 230 2.05 -29.60 -6.70
CA MET A 230 1.00 -29.54 -5.70
C MET A 230 1.28 -30.50 -4.54
N PRO A 231 1.23 -30.02 -3.29
CA PRO A 231 1.54 -30.85 -2.13
C PRO A 231 0.51 -31.97 -1.99
N LYS A 232 0.98 -33.13 -1.56
CA LYS A 232 0.09 -34.22 -1.11
C LYS A 232 -0.66 -33.76 0.13
N SER A 233 -1.85 -34.35 0.38
CA SER A 233 -2.56 -34.09 1.64
C SER A 233 -1.67 -34.50 2.82
N TYR A 234 -1.29 -33.51 3.64
CA TYR A 234 -0.43 -33.71 4.79
C TYR A 234 -1.25 -33.77 6.07
N GLN A 235 -0.99 -34.74 6.92
CA GLN A 235 -1.53 -34.79 8.29
C GLN A 235 -0.39 -34.39 9.23
N LEU A 236 -0.56 -33.27 9.94
CA LEU A 236 0.34 -32.90 11.02
C LEU A 236 0.27 -33.99 12.10
N GLN A 237 1.41 -34.59 12.42
CA GLN A 237 1.50 -35.49 13.56
C GLN A 237 1.30 -34.71 14.86
N ALA A 238 0.67 -35.32 15.84
CA ALA A 238 0.35 -34.67 17.13
C ALA A 238 1.61 -34.06 17.81
N THR A 239 2.76 -34.65 17.59
CA THR A 239 4.06 -34.20 18.11
C THR A 239 4.50 -32.85 17.50
N GLU A 240 4.22 -32.59 16.22
CA GLU A 240 4.55 -31.33 15.56
C GLU A 240 3.59 -30.19 15.99
N LEU A 241 2.33 -30.52 16.24
CA LEU A 241 1.35 -29.57 16.78
C LEU A 241 1.75 -29.10 18.20
N GLN A 242 2.26 -30.00 19.04
CA GLN A 242 2.76 -29.66 20.38
C GLN A 242 4.02 -28.78 20.29
N ALA A 243 4.97 -29.08 19.40
CA ALA A 243 6.17 -28.28 19.21
C ALA A 243 5.85 -26.85 18.73
N THR A 244 4.89 -26.69 17.81
CA THR A 244 4.48 -25.37 17.31
C THR A 244 3.75 -24.56 18.39
N SER A 245 2.89 -25.19 19.19
CA SER A 245 2.20 -24.52 20.30
C SER A 245 3.18 -24.10 21.41
N THR A 246 4.20 -24.93 21.69
CA THR A 246 5.25 -24.62 22.68
C THR A 246 6.14 -23.45 22.21
N MET A 247 6.46 -23.37 20.91
CA MET A 247 7.20 -22.24 20.36
C MET A 247 6.38 -20.92 20.43
N GLN A 248 5.09 -20.96 20.15
CA GLN A 248 4.22 -19.78 20.29
C GLN A 248 4.10 -19.33 21.76
N HIS A 249 3.98 -20.26 22.71
CA HIS A 249 3.95 -19.93 24.12
C HIS A 249 5.28 -19.35 24.62
N ASN A 250 6.41 -19.88 24.17
CA ASN A 250 7.73 -19.36 24.54
C ASN A 250 8.03 -17.99 23.95
N SER A 251 7.59 -17.70 22.71
CA SER A 251 7.74 -16.36 22.13
C SER A 251 6.84 -15.33 22.83
N ALA A 252 5.62 -15.70 23.20
CA ALA A 252 4.73 -14.82 23.99
C ALA A 252 5.29 -14.54 25.40
N ALA A 253 5.89 -15.55 26.06
CA ALA A 253 6.52 -15.39 27.36
C ALA A 253 7.81 -14.56 27.33
N LEU A 254 8.56 -14.61 26.22
CA LEU A 254 9.75 -13.76 26.00
C LEU A 254 9.37 -12.29 25.80
N VAL A 255 8.31 -12.01 25.05
CA VAL A 255 7.78 -10.64 24.85
C VAL A 255 7.22 -10.09 26.16
N ALA A 256 6.53 -10.90 26.98
CA ALA A 256 5.99 -10.47 28.27
C ALA A 256 7.07 -10.21 29.34
N ARG A 257 8.29 -10.73 29.16
CA ARG A 257 9.44 -10.47 30.08
C ARG A 257 10.28 -9.26 29.66
N SER A 258 10.04 -8.70 28.46
CA SER A 258 10.74 -7.53 27.95
C SER A 258 9.92 -6.23 28.08
N LEU A 259 8.74 -6.29 28.65
CA LEU A 259 7.89 -5.17 29.08
C LEU A 259 7.92 -5.05 30.62
#